data_419b0cf4fd6b1bf3e466709715767c2f
#
_entry.id   419b0cf4fd6b1bf3e466709715767c2f
#
_cell.length_a   1.000
_cell.length_b   1.000
_cell.length_c   1.000
_cell.angle_alpha   90.00
_cell.angle_beta   90.00
_cell.angle_gamma   90.00
#
_symmetry.space_group_name_H-M   'P 1'
#
loop_
_entity.id
_entity.type
_entity.pdbx_description
1 polymer ?
#
loop_
_entity_poly.entity_id
_entity_poly.type
_entity_poly.pdbx_seq_one_letter_code
_entity_poly.pdbx_strand_id
1 'polypeptide(L)'
;ALTAYLGEAPQLKYPTQSTGGPLSPFVFGDWNGDGRTDAAVFDVSAAKGQNVHVAVLEQQEGAWAVTQEKEGLATTVESIATASIQATGGTQLLVGYASASGEKYLAVYDYQQQTLSEVLHESYSQYELRDITGSGANDLVIISSSQGEGMQLKLFTAESGRFISTQQLALNPQFTSCEGLYSSLGEDGSYYLILDGQTGSGVSLASAILYYDARLQQLGEYAAITETDLYNATQRYSPLLRSQDIDGDGTVEIPRQIDTGGLGALTVNRLSFIAWMDYTSEYEQEKSFGVADLEYGYYLELPDALKGDVMVTDGDLPDSWQVRSADGETLYLTVRVTAPGVEGAGYFRLGNIGAQKVQARIGSAHASLRPAQLAGGFVVL
;
A
#
# COMPACT_ATOMS: atom_id res chain seq x y z
N ALA A 1 -18.71 -30.15 -10.29
CA ALA A 1 -17.75 -30.34 -9.19
C ALA A 1 -18.00 -29.33 -8.08
N LEU A 2 -17.86 -28.03 -8.34
CA LEU A 2 -17.93 -26.98 -7.32
C LEU A 2 -19.28 -26.94 -6.60
N THR A 3 -20.42 -27.07 -7.34
CA THR A 3 -21.76 -27.12 -6.76
C THR A 3 -21.95 -28.35 -5.87
N ALA A 4 -21.38 -29.51 -6.25
CA ALA A 4 -21.42 -30.70 -5.43
C ALA A 4 -20.56 -30.59 -4.16
N TYR A 5 -19.43 -29.87 -4.25
CA TYR A 5 -18.54 -29.61 -3.12
C TYR A 5 -19.12 -28.59 -2.13
N LEU A 6 -19.65 -27.47 -2.65
CA LEU A 6 -20.15 -26.37 -1.83
C LEU A 6 -21.55 -26.60 -1.26
N GLY A 7 -22.30 -27.60 -1.81
CA GLY A 7 -23.66 -27.91 -1.38
C GLY A 7 -24.72 -26.92 -1.87
N GLU A 8 -25.90 -26.94 -1.23
CA GLU A 8 -27.06 -26.16 -1.68
C GLU A 8 -27.01 -24.65 -1.35
N ALA A 9 -26.19 -24.25 -0.40
CA ALA A 9 -26.05 -22.83 0.04
C ALA A 9 -24.59 -22.47 0.30
N PRO A 10 -23.78 -22.31 -0.75
CA PRO A 10 -22.37 -22.02 -0.61
C PRO A 10 -22.15 -20.61 -0.04
N GLN A 11 -21.29 -20.51 0.96
CA GLN A 11 -20.82 -19.23 1.50
C GLN A 11 -19.37 -19.00 1.06
N LEU A 12 -19.22 -18.46 -0.15
CA LEU A 12 -17.91 -18.07 -0.66
C LEU A 12 -17.33 -16.93 0.16
N LYS A 13 -16.02 -16.99 0.43
CA LYS A 13 -15.29 -15.96 1.16
C LYS A 13 -14.43 -15.15 0.21
N TYR A 14 -14.70 -13.86 0.18
CA TYR A 14 -13.94 -12.87 -0.57
C TYR A 14 -12.86 -12.30 0.33
N PRO A 15 -11.64 -12.04 -0.19
CA PRO A 15 -10.65 -11.30 0.56
C PRO A 15 -11.16 -9.89 0.83
N THR A 16 -10.77 -9.32 1.96
CA THR A 16 -11.15 -7.94 2.36
C THR A 16 -10.20 -6.89 1.80
N GLN A 17 -8.99 -7.32 1.39
CA GLN A 17 -7.97 -6.46 0.80
C GLN A 17 -7.56 -7.00 -0.56
N SER A 18 -7.30 -6.07 -1.51
CA SER A 18 -6.76 -6.41 -2.83
C SER A 18 -5.24 -6.45 -2.78
N THR A 19 -4.65 -7.43 -3.45
CA THR A 19 -3.21 -7.53 -3.70
C THR A 19 -2.88 -7.21 -5.17
N GLY A 20 -3.61 -6.27 -5.77
CA GLY A 20 -3.39 -5.80 -7.14
C GLY A 20 -4.38 -6.32 -8.18
N GLY A 21 -5.44 -7.02 -7.76
CA GLY A 21 -6.48 -7.55 -8.64
C GLY A 21 -7.90 -7.38 -8.08
N PRO A 22 -8.92 -7.82 -8.82
CA PRO A 22 -10.30 -7.80 -8.33
C PRO A 22 -10.46 -8.77 -7.15
N LEU A 23 -11.27 -8.37 -6.17
CA LEU A 23 -11.61 -9.24 -5.05
C LEU A 23 -12.41 -10.45 -5.56
N SER A 24 -11.86 -11.64 -5.41
CA SER A 24 -12.46 -12.89 -5.87
C SER A 24 -12.28 -13.99 -4.83
N PRO A 25 -13.27 -14.85 -4.60
CA PRO A 25 -13.09 -16.04 -3.77
C PRO A 25 -12.38 -17.17 -4.53
N PHE A 26 -11.99 -16.92 -5.79
CA PHE A 26 -11.24 -17.86 -6.64
C PHE A 26 -9.88 -17.26 -7.01
N VAL A 27 -8.85 -18.08 -6.95
CA VAL A 27 -7.51 -17.75 -7.45
C VAL A 27 -7.11 -18.85 -8.42
N PHE A 28 -6.63 -18.44 -9.58
CA PHE A 28 -6.19 -19.35 -10.64
C PHE A 28 -4.68 -19.33 -10.76
N GLY A 29 -4.09 -20.50 -10.95
CA GLY A 29 -2.64 -20.65 -11.12
C GLY A 29 -2.30 -22.11 -11.48
N ASP A 30 -1.08 -22.34 -11.85
CA ASP A 30 -0.53 -23.69 -12.01
C ASP A 30 0.11 -24.08 -10.65
N TRP A 31 -0.70 -24.69 -9.77
CA TRP A 31 -0.27 -24.97 -8.40
C TRP A 31 0.69 -26.14 -8.29
N ASN A 32 0.57 -27.12 -9.20
CA ASN A 32 1.37 -28.36 -9.18
C ASN A 32 2.51 -28.34 -10.20
N GLY A 33 2.62 -27.31 -11.04
CA GLY A 33 3.68 -27.16 -12.05
C GLY A 33 3.50 -28.08 -13.27
N ASP A 34 2.28 -28.54 -13.59
CA ASP A 34 2.01 -29.43 -14.71
C ASP A 34 1.70 -28.68 -16.03
N GLY A 35 1.72 -27.35 -16.02
CA GLY A 35 1.45 -26.48 -17.16
C GLY A 35 -0.04 -26.26 -17.42
N ARG A 36 -0.93 -26.69 -16.53
CA ARG A 36 -2.37 -26.47 -16.61
C ARG A 36 -2.83 -25.50 -15.54
N THR A 37 -3.96 -24.85 -15.78
CA THR A 37 -4.54 -23.94 -14.78
C THR A 37 -5.35 -24.73 -13.79
N ASP A 38 -5.00 -24.63 -12.53
CA ASP A 38 -5.76 -25.05 -11.36
C ASP A 38 -6.53 -23.87 -10.77
N ALA A 39 -7.40 -24.13 -9.79
CA ALA A 39 -8.10 -23.11 -9.04
C ALA A 39 -8.05 -23.40 -7.54
N ALA A 40 -7.88 -22.35 -6.73
CA ALA A 40 -8.20 -22.39 -5.31
C ALA A 40 -9.51 -21.66 -5.06
N VAL A 41 -10.35 -22.16 -4.16
CA VAL A 41 -11.60 -21.53 -3.75
C VAL A 41 -11.67 -21.44 -2.23
N PHE A 42 -12.22 -20.32 -1.75
CA PHE A 42 -12.39 -20.06 -0.33
C PHE A 42 -13.87 -20.07 0.04
N ASP A 43 -14.23 -20.90 1.01
CA ASP A 43 -15.60 -21.04 1.48
C ASP A 43 -15.69 -21.24 3.00
N VAL A 44 -16.89 -21.08 3.53
CA VAL A 44 -17.25 -21.48 4.89
C VAL A 44 -18.49 -22.34 4.82
N SER A 45 -18.46 -23.45 5.51
CA SER A 45 -19.60 -24.34 5.67
C SER A 45 -19.86 -24.58 7.16
N ALA A 46 -21.10 -24.33 7.61
CA ALA A 46 -21.49 -24.58 8.99
C ALA A 46 -21.32 -26.06 9.41
N ALA A 47 -21.32 -26.99 8.46
CA ALA A 47 -21.05 -28.39 8.69
C ALA A 47 -19.57 -28.72 8.96
N LYS A 48 -18.65 -27.83 8.56
CA LYS A 48 -17.20 -28.02 8.63
C LYS A 48 -16.53 -27.16 9.71
N GLY A 49 -17.28 -26.31 10.40
CA GLY A 49 -16.73 -25.37 11.39
C GLY A 49 -16.94 -23.91 11.00
N GLN A 50 -16.28 -22.98 11.72
CA GLN A 50 -16.42 -21.53 11.48
C GLN A 50 -15.27 -20.96 10.66
N ASN A 51 -14.13 -21.66 10.62
CA ASN A 51 -12.99 -21.21 9.85
C ASN A 51 -13.22 -21.28 8.34
N VAL A 52 -12.51 -20.47 7.61
CA VAL A 52 -12.47 -20.53 6.15
C VAL A 52 -11.80 -21.84 5.74
N HIS A 53 -12.35 -22.49 4.71
CA HIS A 53 -11.71 -23.61 4.05
C HIS A 53 -11.14 -23.16 2.72
N VAL A 54 -9.98 -23.71 2.36
CA VAL A 54 -9.38 -23.58 1.03
C VAL A 54 -9.45 -24.92 0.33
N ALA A 55 -10.07 -24.95 -0.84
CA ALA A 55 -10.14 -26.13 -1.68
C ALA A 55 -9.41 -25.91 -3.00
N VAL A 56 -8.65 -26.91 -3.43
CA VAL A 56 -7.97 -26.93 -4.73
C VAL A 56 -8.79 -27.73 -5.72
N LEU A 57 -8.95 -27.17 -6.91
CA LEU A 57 -9.63 -27.81 -8.03
C LEU A 57 -8.65 -27.95 -9.20
N GLU A 58 -8.59 -29.15 -9.76
CA GLU A 58 -7.84 -29.45 -10.98
C GLU A 58 -8.79 -29.74 -12.16
N GLN A 59 -8.32 -29.49 -13.37
CA GLN A 59 -8.99 -29.93 -14.58
C GLN A 59 -8.67 -31.38 -14.88
N GLN A 60 -9.66 -32.26 -14.73
CA GLN A 60 -9.57 -33.67 -15.06
C GLN A 60 -10.54 -34.01 -16.21
N GLU A 61 -10.02 -34.51 -17.33
CA GLU A 61 -10.83 -34.91 -18.50
C GLU A 61 -11.80 -33.84 -19.02
N GLY A 62 -11.40 -32.55 -18.90
CA GLY A 62 -12.22 -31.40 -19.33
C GLY A 62 -13.27 -30.94 -18.31
N ALA A 63 -13.30 -31.51 -17.13
CA ALA A 63 -14.15 -31.09 -16.01
C ALA A 63 -13.30 -30.70 -14.78
N TRP A 64 -13.78 -29.75 -13.99
CA TRP A 64 -13.18 -29.40 -12.73
C TRP A 64 -13.51 -30.46 -11.65
N ALA A 65 -12.50 -30.91 -10.91
CA ALA A 65 -12.65 -31.79 -9.76
C ALA A 65 -11.98 -31.15 -8.54
N VAL A 66 -12.64 -31.21 -7.38
CA VAL A 66 -12.01 -30.86 -6.09
C VAL A 66 -11.09 -32.00 -5.70
N THR A 67 -9.80 -31.70 -5.59
CA THR A 67 -8.76 -32.70 -5.29
C THR A 67 -8.33 -32.66 -3.85
N GLN A 68 -8.32 -31.49 -3.24
CA GLN A 68 -7.94 -31.28 -1.84
C GLN A 68 -8.75 -30.19 -1.18
N GLU A 69 -8.88 -30.30 0.11
CA GLU A 69 -9.46 -29.29 0.99
C GLU A 69 -8.67 -29.20 2.28
N LYS A 70 -8.52 -27.99 2.80
CA LYS A 70 -7.85 -27.74 4.07
C LYS A 70 -8.58 -26.64 4.84
N GLU A 71 -8.72 -26.83 6.15
CA GLU A 71 -9.17 -25.79 7.04
C GLU A 71 -8.10 -24.71 7.17
N GLY A 72 -8.48 -23.45 7.01
CA GLY A 72 -7.63 -22.28 7.17
C GLY A 72 -7.52 -21.85 8.63
N LEU A 73 -6.79 -20.77 8.86
CA LEU A 73 -6.35 -20.37 10.21
C LEU A 73 -7.39 -19.53 10.96
N ALA A 74 -8.35 -18.92 10.27
CA ALA A 74 -9.35 -18.07 10.90
C ALA A 74 -10.65 -17.96 10.10
N THR A 75 -11.56 -17.07 10.54
CA THR A 75 -12.93 -16.95 10.00
C THR A 75 -13.03 -16.02 8.79
N THR A 76 -12.00 -15.24 8.52
CA THR A 76 -11.99 -14.25 7.43
C THR A 76 -10.71 -14.39 6.61
N VAL A 77 -10.83 -14.27 5.29
CA VAL A 77 -9.69 -14.06 4.38
C VAL A 77 -9.46 -12.56 4.29
N GLU A 78 -8.27 -12.11 4.62
CA GLU A 78 -7.88 -10.70 4.47
C GLU A 78 -7.27 -10.43 3.10
N SER A 79 -6.30 -11.25 2.71
CA SER A 79 -5.60 -11.11 1.43
C SER A 79 -5.26 -12.47 0.82
N ILE A 80 -5.06 -12.48 -0.50
CA ILE A 80 -4.61 -13.66 -1.23
C ILE A 80 -3.52 -13.19 -2.21
N ALA A 81 -2.38 -13.85 -2.18
CA ALA A 81 -1.28 -13.62 -3.11
C ALA A 81 -0.72 -14.95 -3.61
N THR A 82 0.08 -14.90 -4.65
CA THR A 82 0.75 -16.06 -5.22
C THR A 82 2.24 -15.78 -5.37
N ALA A 83 3.08 -16.77 -5.11
CA ALA A 83 4.51 -16.66 -5.23
C ALA A 83 5.10 -17.85 -6.00
N SER A 84 5.98 -17.57 -6.95
CA SER A 84 6.82 -18.56 -7.60
C SER A 84 8.18 -18.56 -6.94
N ILE A 85 8.37 -19.49 -6.00
CA ILE A 85 9.63 -19.63 -5.26
C ILE A 85 10.44 -20.86 -5.73
N GLN A 86 9.94 -21.58 -6.71
CA GLN A 86 10.61 -22.74 -7.30
C GLN A 86 11.07 -22.44 -8.72
N ALA A 87 12.31 -22.77 -9.04
CA ALA A 87 12.84 -22.65 -10.40
C ALA A 87 12.19 -23.65 -11.39
N THR A 88 11.52 -24.67 -10.90
CA THR A 88 11.01 -25.81 -11.69
C THR A 88 9.50 -25.79 -11.92
N GLY A 89 8.81 -24.69 -11.65
CA GLY A 89 7.36 -24.58 -11.78
C GLY A 89 6.62 -24.92 -10.48
N GLY A 90 5.34 -24.58 -10.45
CA GLY A 90 4.52 -24.57 -9.25
C GLY A 90 4.49 -23.21 -8.59
N THR A 91 3.32 -22.82 -8.12
CA THR A 91 3.07 -21.53 -7.49
C THR A 91 2.57 -21.78 -6.08
N GLN A 92 3.15 -21.13 -5.09
CA GLN A 92 2.63 -21.18 -3.72
C GLN A 92 1.48 -20.20 -3.58
N LEU A 93 0.53 -20.54 -2.73
CA LEU A 93 -0.62 -19.73 -2.36
C LEU A 93 -0.37 -19.12 -0.98
N LEU A 94 -0.35 -17.80 -0.91
CA LEU A 94 -0.23 -17.05 0.34
C LEU A 94 -1.63 -16.54 0.72
N VAL A 95 -2.06 -16.84 1.93
CA VAL A 95 -3.37 -16.43 2.43
C VAL A 95 -3.21 -15.71 3.77
N GLY A 96 -3.58 -14.44 3.77
CA GLY A 96 -3.73 -13.66 4.99
C GLY A 96 -5.11 -13.93 5.58
N TYR A 97 -5.14 -14.40 6.82
CA TYR A 97 -6.34 -14.65 7.59
C TYR A 97 -6.50 -13.63 8.71
N ALA A 98 -7.73 -13.33 9.08
CA ALA A 98 -8.04 -12.54 10.26
C ALA A 98 -9.06 -13.26 11.15
N SER A 99 -8.78 -13.28 12.45
CA SER A 99 -9.70 -13.78 13.46
C SER A 99 -10.76 -12.72 13.83
N ALA A 100 -11.82 -13.13 14.50
CA ALA A 100 -12.83 -12.21 15.03
C ALA A 100 -12.28 -11.26 16.11
N SER A 101 -11.16 -11.60 16.76
CA SER A 101 -10.44 -10.75 17.73
C SER A 101 -9.49 -9.75 17.08
N GLY A 102 -9.33 -9.80 15.72
CA GLY A 102 -8.43 -8.92 14.98
C GLY A 102 -6.99 -9.43 14.84
N GLU A 103 -6.70 -10.63 15.34
CA GLU A 103 -5.40 -11.26 15.12
C GLU A 103 -5.28 -11.72 13.68
N LYS A 104 -4.11 -11.50 13.09
CA LYS A 104 -3.83 -11.82 11.70
C LYS A 104 -2.76 -12.90 11.57
N TYR A 105 -2.99 -13.84 10.64
CA TYR A 105 -2.11 -14.97 10.38
C TYR A 105 -1.87 -15.11 8.88
N LEU A 106 -0.61 -15.22 8.46
CA LEU A 106 -0.23 -15.54 7.10
C LEU A 106 0.09 -17.03 7.01
N ALA A 107 -0.60 -17.74 6.12
CA ALA A 107 -0.26 -19.11 5.76
C ALA A 107 0.28 -19.15 4.32
N VAL A 108 1.31 -19.94 4.10
CA VAL A 108 1.79 -20.31 2.76
C VAL A 108 1.45 -21.76 2.53
N TYR A 109 0.75 -22.00 1.43
CA TYR A 109 0.38 -23.34 1.00
C TYR A 109 1.15 -23.74 -0.26
N ASP A 110 1.65 -24.95 -0.24
CA ASP A 110 2.26 -25.64 -1.38
C ASP A 110 1.37 -26.80 -1.80
N TYR A 111 1.13 -26.94 -3.10
CA TYR A 111 0.29 -28.00 -3.64
C TYR A 111 1.11 -28.92 -4.54
N GLN A 112 1.48 -30.07 -4.03
CA GLN A 112 2.30 -31.06 -4.73
C GLN A 112 1.70 -32.46 -4.59
N GLN A 113 1.73 -33.22 -5.67
CA GLN A 113 1.22 -34.60 -5.69
C GLN A 113 -0.19 -34.74 -5.09
N GLN A 114 -1.09 -33.83 -5.48
CA GLN A 114 -2.47 -33.74 -4.97
C GLN A 114 -2.55 -33.58 -3.45
N THR A 115 -1.57 -32.97 -2.83
CA THR A 115 -1.55 -32.68 -1.39
C THR A 115 -1.34 -31.19 -1.17
N LEU A 116 -2.30 -30.54 -0.49
CA LEU A 116 -2.21 -29.16 -0.07
C LEU A 116 -1.57 -29.08 1.33
N SER A 117 -0.32 -28.66 1.38
CA SER A 117 0.46 -28.58 2.60
C SER A 117 0.64 -27.13 3.03
N GLU A 118 0.46 -26.84 4.32
CA GLU A 118 0.87 -25.58 4.91
C GLU A 118 2.37 -25.67 5.20
N VAL A 119 3.14 -24.81 4.52
CA VAL A 119 4.62 -24.83 4.59
C VAL A 119 5.19 -23.67 5.40
N LEU A 120 4.37 -22.66 5.67
CA LEU A 120 4.69 -21.54 6.56
C LEU A 120 3.43 -21.05 7.25
N HIS A 121 3.57 -20.68 8.52
CA HIS A 121 2.52 -20.04 9.32
C HIS A 121 3.15 -19.01 10.25
N GLU A 122 2.78 -17.73 10.07
CA GLU A 122 3.30 -16.62 10.86
C GLU A 122 2.20 -15.64 11.26
N SER A 123 2.30 -15.05 12.44
CA SER A 123 1.51 -13.88 12.78
C SER A 123 2.05 -12.66 12.03
N TYR A 124 1.19 -11.80 11.51
CA TYR A 124 1.60 -10.61 10.76
C TYR A 124 0.72 -9.39 11.04
N SER A 125 1.26 -8.22 10.82
CA SER A 125 0.51 -6.97 10.64
C SER A 125 0.51 -6.54 9.18
N GLN A 126 1.66 -6.63 8.53
CA GLN A 126 1.84 -6.40 7.09
C GLN A 126 2.84 -7.42 6.53
N TYR A 127 2.77 -7.71 5.24
CA TYR A 127 3.77 -8.49 4.52
C TYR A 127 3.99 -7.93 3.12
N GLU A 128 5.18 -8.18 2.58
CA GLU A 128 5.56 -7.85 1.21
C GLU A 128 6.21 -9.07 0.56
N LEU A 129 5.90 -9.27 -0.72
CA LEU A 129 6.42 -10.37 -1.53
C LEU A 129 7.18 -9.80 -2.73
N ARG A 130 8.50 -9.79 -2.64
CA ARG A 130 9.39 -9.20 -3.65
C ARG A 130 10.77 -9.85 -3.60
N ASP A 131 11.48 -9.87 -4.74
CA ASP A 131 12.90 -10.24 -4.75
C ASP A 131 13.74 -9.11 -4.15
N ILE A 132 13.85 -9.10 -2.81
CA ILE A 132 14.60 -8.10 -2.05
C ILE A 132 16.09 -8.42 -2.04
N THR A 133 16.43 -9.72 -2.08
CA THR A 133 17.82 -10.18 -2.04
C THR A 133 18.52 -10.16 -3.39
N GLY A 134 17.77 -9.92 -4.50
CA GLY A 134 18.30 -9.99 -5.86
C GLY A 134 18.63 -11.40 -6.33
N SER A 135 18.01 -12.40 -5.72
CA SER A 135 18.25 -13.83 -6.02
C SER A 135 17.58 -14.33 -7.29
N GLY A 136 16.64 -13.56 -7.85
CA GLY A 136 15.76 -13.93 -8.95
C GLY A 136 14.52 -14.72 -8.53
N ALA A 137 14.33 -14.96 -7.22
CA ALA A 137 13.13 -15.54 -6.64
C ALA A 137 12.48 -14.56 -5.66
N ASN A 138 11.17 -14.71 -5.43
CA ASN A 138 10.50 -13.86 -4.44
C ASN A 138 10.95 -14.23 -3.03
N ASP A 139 11.30 -13.19 -2.27
CA ASP A 139 11.43 -13.24 -0.83
C ASP A 139 10.10 -12.83 -0.18
N LEU A 140 9.89 -13.23 1.07
CA LEU A 140 8.74 -12.84 1.87
C LEU A 140 9.23 -12.06 3.08
N VAL A 141 8.77 -10.82 3.20
CA VAL A 141 9.03 -9.96 4.36
C VAL A 141 7.75 -9.88 5.18
N ILE A 142 7.85 -10.16 6.48
CA ILE A 142 6.72 -10.11 7.41
C ILE A 142 7.03 -9.10 8.51
N ILE A 143 6.13 -8.16 8.71
CA ILE A 143 6.12 -7.29 9.90
C ILE A 143 5.14 -7.88 10.90
N SER A 144 5.58 -8.05 12.12
CA SER A 144 4.74 -8.47 13.25
C SER A 144 5.04 -7.61 14.48
N SER A 145 4.08 -7.52 15.39
CA SER A 145 4.25 -6.88 16.68
C SER A 145 3.84 -7.86 17.78
N SER A 146 4.65 -7.95 18.81
CA SER A 146 4.32 -8.73 20.01
C SER A 146 4.44 -7.85 21.26
N GLN A 147 3.61 -8.16 22.28
CA GLN A 147 3.68 -7.43 23.53
C GLN A 147 5.06 -7.57 24.18
N GLY A 148 5.72 -6.44 24.38
CA GLY A 148 7.02 -6.38 25.05
C GLY A 148 8.26 -6.46 24.16
N GLU A 149 8.12 -6.87 22.88
CA GLU A 149 9.24 -6.95 21.94
C GLU A 149 9.22 -5.84 20.88
N GLY A 150 8.13 -5.07 20.80
CA GLY A 150 7.92 -4.05 19.78
C GLY A 150 7.65 -4.64 18.40
N MET A 151 7.89 -3.86 17.37
CA MET A 151 7.74 -4.32 15.99
C MET A 151 8.99 -5.05 15.53
N GLN A 152 8.77 -6.18 14.87
CA GLN A 152 9.83 -7.03 14.33
C GLN A 152 9.58 -7.22 12.83
N LEU A 153 10.65 -7.20 12.07
CA LEU A 153 10.67 -7.63 10.69
C LEU A 153 11.34 -9.00 10.60
N LYS A 154 10.72 -9.93 9.87
CA LYS A 154 11.31 -11.22 9.50
C LYS A 154 11.48 -11.28 7.98
N LEU A 155 12.66 -11.65 7.52
CA LEU A 155 12.95 -11.95 6.12
C LEU A 155 12.99 -13.48 5.93
N PHE A 156 12.21 -13.95 4.98
CA PHE A 156 12.21 -15.33 4.51
C PHE A 156 12.68 -15.33 3.06
N THR A 157 13.72 -16.08 2.77
CA THR A 157 14.23 -16.26 1.42
C THR A 157 13.80 -17.59 0.85
N ALA A 158 13.70 -17.68 -0.47
CA ALA A 158 13.36 -18.91 -1.16
C ALA A 158 14.58 -19.81 -1.25
N GLU A 159 14.56 -20.96 -0.58
CA GLU A 159 15.60 -21.97 -0.64
C GLU A 159 14.99 -23.36 -0.88
N SER A 160 15.44 -24.04 -1.93
CA SER A 160 14.95 -25.38 -2.28
C SER A 160 13.42 -25.49 -2.34
N GLY A 161 12.75 -24.43 -2.85
CA GLY A 161 11.29 -24.37 -3.00
C GLY A 161 10.51 -24.14 -1.71
N ARG A 162 11.14 -23.60 -0.68
CA ARG A 162 10.53 -23.24 0.59
C ARG A 162 10.99 -21.87 1.04
N PHE A 163 10.15 -21.18 1.79
CA PHE A 163 10.55 -19.99 2.53
C PHE A 163 11.29 -20.39 3.81
N ILE A 164 12.52 -19.93 3.92
CA ILE A 164 13.37 -20.15 5.10
C ILE A 164 13.59 -18.82 5.78
N SER A 165 13.30 -18.72 7.07
CA SER A 165 13.59 -17.52 7.86
C SER A 165 15.12 -17.33 7.95
N THR A 166 15.61 -16.28 7.33
CA THR A 166 17.06 -16.00 7.25
C THR A 166 17.48 -14.89 8.18
N GLN A 167 16.56 -13.93 8.46
CA GLN A 167 16.90 -12.79 9.29
C GLN A 167 15.68 -12.29 10.08
N GLN A 168 15.98 -11.67 11.21
CA GLN A 168 15.03 -10.92 12.02
C GLN A 168 15.67 -9.60 12.45
N LEU A 169 14.91 -8.50 12.30
CA LEU A 169 15.34 -7.15 12.64
C LEU A 169 14.29 -6.52 13.57
N ALA A 170 14.73 -6.01 14.72
CA ALA A 170 13.90 -5.15 15.55
C ALA A 170 13.81 -3.77 14.92
N LEU A 171 12.60 -3.26 14.72
CA LEU A 171 12.35 -1.94 14.15
C LEU A 171 12.42 -0.87 15.22
N ASN A 172 12.50 0.40 14.80
CA ASN A 172 12.57 1.54 15.71
C ASN A 172 11.45 1.45 16.78
N PRO A 173 11.80 1.45 18.08
CA PRO A 173 10.84 1.26 19.19
C PRO A 173 9.83 2.41 19.33
N GLN A 174 10.00 3.51 18.61
CA GLN A 174 9.03 4.60 18.56
C GLN A 174 7.83 4.28 17.67
N PHE A 175 7.92 3.28 16.80
CA PHE A 175 6.77 2.78 16.03
C PHE A 175 5.88 1.91 16.91
N THR A 176 4.58 2.23 16.94
CA THR A 176 3.57 1.50 17.71
C THR A 176 2.79 0.49 16.88
N SER A 177 2.65 0.73 15.57
CA SER A 177 2.07 -0.19 14.58
C SER A 177 2.63 0.09 13.18
N CYS A 178 2.52 -0.89 12.29
CA CYS A 178 2.81 -0.74 10.87
C CYS A 178 1.53 -0.41 10.11
N GLU A 179 1.51 0.75 9.48
CA GLU A 179 0.37 1.25 8.69
C GLU A 179 0.53 1.01 7.19
N GLY A 180 1.76 0.77 6.74
CA GLY A 180 2.08 0.44 5.36
C GLY A 180 3.47 -0.17 5.23
N LEU A 181 3.62 -1.07 4.27
CA LEU A 181 4.88 -1.65 3.85
C LEU A 181 4.87 -1.73 2.33
N TYR A 182 5.84 -1.11 1.69
CA TYR A 182 5.89 -0.95 0.24
C TYR A 182 7.26 -1.32 -0.27
N SER A 183 7.33 -2.01 -1.42
CA SER A 183 8.57 -2.19 -2.16
C SER A 183 8.77 -1.01 -3.11
N SER A 184 9.93 -0.38 -3.04
CA SER A 184 10.37 0.73 -3.88
C SER A 184 11.52 0.28 -4.75
N LEU A 185 11.47 0.58 -6.05
CA LEU A 185 12.56 0.29 -6.97
C LEU A 185 13.59 1.42 -6.91
N GLY A 186 14.82 1.11 -6.52
CA GLY A 186 15.92 2.07 -6.54
C GLY A 186 16.56 2.23 -7.92
N GLU A 187 17.30 3.31 -8.11
CA GLU A 187 18.02 3.61 -9.38
C GLU A 187 19.03 2.51 -9.77
N ASP A 188 19.56 1.78 -8.81
CA ASP A 188 20.49 0.65 -9.01
C ASP A 188 19.79 -0.65 -9.41
N GLY A 189 18.45 -0.64 -9.50
CA GLY A 189 17.62 -1.80 -9.77
C GLY A 189 17.36 -2.71 -8.57
N SER A 190 17.85 -2.36 -7.38
CA SER A 190 17.56 -3.04 -6.13
C SER A 190 16.18 -2.62 -5.58
N TYR A 191 15.58 -3.48 -4.77
CA TYR A 191 14.37 -3.11 -4.05
C TYR A 191 14.69 -2.65 -2.64
N TYR A 192 14.11 -1.52 -2.26
CA TYR A 192 14.03 -1.01 -0.90
C TYR A 192 12.65 -1.28 -0.33
N LEU A 193 12.55 -1.37 0.98
CA LEU A 193 11.27 -1.46 1.68
C LEU A 193 11.03 -0.15 2.40
N ILE A 194 9.91 0.50 2.08
CA ILE A 194 9.43 1.69 2.78
C ILE A 194 8.40 1.24 3.79
N LEU A 195 8.62 1.53 5.06
CA LEU A 195 7.71 1.24 6.15
C LEU A 195 7.12 2.54 6.68
N ASP A 196 5.80 2.65 6.68
CA ASP A 196 5.07 3.68 7.39
C ASP A 196 4.64 3.16 8.75
N GLY A 197 5.23 3.70 9.79
CA GLY A 197 4.92 3.35 11.17
C GLY A 197 4.11 4.43 11.86
N GLN A 198 3.10 4.03 12.61
CA GLN A 198 2.38 4.91 13.52
C GLN A 198 3.28 5.27 14.70
N THR A 199 3.24 6.53 15.15
CA THR A 199 4.06 7.03 16.25
C THR A 199 3.19 7.60 17.38
N GLY A 200 3.64 7.47 18.62
CA GLY A 200 3.01 8.11 19.78
C GLY A 200 1.53 7.74 19.98
N SER A 201 0.66 8.74 20.02
CA SER A 201 -0.77 8.58 20.38
C SER A 201 -1.68 8.16 19.22
N GLY A 202 -1.14 7.74 18.08
CA GLY A 202 -1.95 7.08 17.08
C GLY A 202 -2.50 7.95 15.96
N VAL A 203 -2.02 9.17 15.78
CA VAL A 203 -2.42 10.07 14.67
C VAL A 203 -1.26 10.52 13.81
N SER A 204 -0.03 10.23 14.20
CA SER A 204 1.16 10.62 13.48
C SER A 204 1.84 9.41 12.86
N LEU A 205 2.38 9.59 11.67
CA LEU A 205 3.20 8.63 10.95
C LEU A 205 4.64 9.12 10.88
N ALA A 206 5.57 8.19 10.80
CA ALA A 206 6.93 8.40 10.32
C ALA A 206 7.34 7.22 9.47
N SER A 207 8.38 7.36 8.65
CA SER A 207 8.81 6.29 7.78
C SER A 207 10.21 5.79 8.12
N ALA A 208 10.45 4.51 7.83
CA ALA A 208 11.76 3.90 7.79
C ALA A 208 12.00 3.31 6.40
N ILE A 209 13.26 3.32 5.97
CA ILE A 209 13.69 2.67 4.74
C ILE A 209 14.61 1.53 5.13
N LEU A 210 14.33 0.37 4.59
CA LEU A 210 15.08 -0.86 4.80
C LEU A 210 15.65 -1.34 3.47
N TYR A 211 16.84 -1.89 3.49
CA TYR A 211 17.50 -2.41 2.29
C TYR A 211 18.28 -3.68 2.61
N TYR A 212 18.52 -4.48 1.59
CA TYR A 212 19.35 -5.67 1.69
C TYR A 212 20.77 -5.37 1.16
N ASP A 213 21.75 -5.41 2.05
CA ASP A 213 23.17 -5.34 1.63
C ASP A 213 23.61 -6.71 1.12
N ALA A 214 23.70 -6.87 -0.20
CA ALA A 214 24.08 -8.12 -0.83
C ALA A 214 25.51 -8.56 -0.50
N ARG A 215 26.41 -7.62 -0.15
CA ARG A 215 27.78 -7.92 0.25
C ARG A 215 27.85 -8.47 1.66
N LEU A 216 27.08 -7.92 2.58
CA LEU A 216 26.97 -8.39 3.96
C LEU A 216 25.96 -9.51 4.11
N GLN A 217 25.13 -9.72 3.09
CA GLN A 217 23.95 -10.61 3.10
C GLN A 217 23.03 -10.31 4.28
N GLN A 218 22.76 -9.01 4.48
CA GLN A 218 22.03 -8.56 5.65
C GLN A 218 21.03 -7.45 5.29
N LEU A 219 19.82 -7.59 5.82
CA LEU A 219 18.81 -6.54 5.84
C LEU A 219 19.14 -5.55 6.96
N GLY A 220 19.05 -4.25 6.66
CA GLY A 220 19.29 -3.18 7.62
C GLY A 220 18.46 -1.96 7.32
N GLU A 221 18.46 -1.00 8.25
CA GLU A 221 17.91 0.31 7.99
C GLU A 221 18.85 1.10 7.07
N TYR A 222 18.27 1.70 6.05
CA TYR A 222 18.99 2.60 5.15
C TYR A 222 19.21 3.94 5.86
N ALA A 223 20.43 4.19 6.30
CA ALA A 223 20.84 5.52 6.72
C ALA A 223 21.03 6.35 5.45
N ALA A 224 20.17 7.33 5.21
CA ALA A 224 20.36 8.29 4.12
C ALA A 224 21.78 8.85 4.17
N ILE A 225 22.40 9.00 2.99
CA ILE A 225 23.78 9.48 2.82
C ILE A 225 23.97 10.89 3.43
N THR A 226 22.89 11.60 3.66
CA THR A 226 22.81 12.98 4.18
C THR A 226 22.58 12.96 5.68
N GLU A 227 23.14 12.33 6.56
CA GLU A 227 23.01 12.45 8.04
C GLU A 227 21.56 12.81 8.52
N THR A 228 20.55 12.71 7.64
CA THR A 228 19.16 13.06 7.93
C THR A 228 18.58 11.98 8.85
N ASP A 229 18.10 12.40 10.01
CA ASP A 229 17.27 11.56 10.86
C ASP A 229 15.93 11.34 10.16
N LEU A 230 15.84 10.27 9.37
CA LEU A 230 14.70 9.97 8.52
C LEU A 230 13.40 9.87 9.33
N TYR A 231 13.45 9.31 10.53
CA TYR A 231 12.29 9.24 11.42
C TYR A 231 11.72 10.64 11.72
N ASN A 232 12.57 11.58 12.12
CA ASN A 232 12.13 12.94 12.41
C ASN A 232 11.77 13.73 11.14
N ALA A 233 12.52 13.53 10.05
CA ALA A 233 12.28 14.23 8.78
C ALA A 233 10.95 13.82 8.12
N THR A 234 10.46 12.62 8.38
CA THR A 234 9.24 12.07 7.76
C THR A 234 8.03 12.08 8.70
N GLN A 235 8.15 12.69 9.89
CA GLN A 235 6.99 12.83 10.79
C GLN A 235 5.88 13.65 10.13
N ARG A 236 4.67 13.12 10.18
CA ARG A 236 3.47 13.73 9.61
C ARG A 236 2.23 13.44 10.44
N TYR A 237 1.34 14.43 10.53
CA TYR A 237 0.20 14.42 11.47
C TYR A 237 -1.10 13.98 10.81
N SER A 238 -1.04 13.07 9.83
CA SER A 238 -2.24 12.50 9.24
C SER A 238 -2.00 11.05 8.79
N PRO A 239 -2.89 10.12 9.14
CA PRO A 239 -2.81 8.74 8.68
C PRO A 239 -3.13 8.57 7.18
N LEU A 240 -3.62 9.64 6.52
CA LEU A 240 -3.85 9.66 5.06
C LEU A 240 -2.58 9.87 4.27
N LEU A 241 -1.57 10.51 4.86
CA LEU A 241 -0.29 10.78 4.20
C LEU A 241 0.61 9.54 4.28
N ARG A 242 0.28 8.52 3.51
CA ARG A 242 1.07 7.29 3.38
C ARG A 242 2.05 7.41 2.23
N SER A 243 3.17 6.70 2.35
CA SER A 243 4.14 6.58 1.25
C SER A 243 3.49 5.90 0.05
N GLN A 244 3.76 6.39 -1.16
CA GLN A 244 3.24 5.85 -2.41
C GLN A 244 4.07 6.31 -3.60
N ASP A 245 4.03 5.58 -4.69
CA ASP A 245 4.56 5.97 -5.99
C ASP A 245 3.63 7.06 -6.57
N ILE A 246 4.02 8.34 -6.37
CA ILE A 246 3.15 9.48 -6.67
C ILE A 246 3.15 9.85 -8.16
N ASP A 247 4.21 9.53 -8.87
CA ASP A 247 4.41 9.89 -10.28
C ASP A 247 4.39 8.67 -11.24
N GLY A 248 4.33 7.43 -10.70
CA GLY A 248 4.21 6.20 -11.46
C GLY A 248 5.53 5.70 -12.03
N ASP A 249 6.68 6.09 -11.46
CA ASP A 249 8.00 5.69 -11.94
C ASP A 249 8.52 4.38 -11.31
N GLY A 250 7.79 3.83 -10.33
CA GLY A 250 8.12 2.59 -9.61
C GLY A 250 8.91 2.84 -8.32
N THR A 251 9.35 4.07 -8.08
CA THR A 251 9.91 4.51 -6.80
C THR A 251 8.75 4.92 -5.88
N VAL A 252 8.88 4.66 -4.60
CA VAL A 252 7.86 5.05 -3.61
C VAL A 252 8.35 6.27 -2.87
N GLU A 253 7.64 7.39 -3.02
CA GLU A 253 7.93 8.62 -2.32
C GLU A 253 7.32 8.63 -0.93
N ILE A 254 8.05 9.28 -0.02
CA ILE A 254 7.61 9.53 1.36
C ILE A 254 7.11 10.97 1.46
N PRO A 255 5.85 11.19 1.87
CA PRO A 255 5.33 12.54 2.02
C PRO A 255 5.93 13.22 3.24
N ARG A 256 6.47 14.42 3.04
CA ARG A 256 6.99 15.32 4.06
C ARG A 256 6.10 16.54 4.19
N GLN A 257 5.56 16.78 5.38
CA GLN A 257 4.85 18.02 5.67
C GLN A 257 5.86 19.17 5.73
N ILE A 258 5.55 20.24 5.01
CA ILE A 258 6.41 21.43 4.94
C ILE A 258 5.69 22.57 5.66
N ASP A 259 6.34 23.16 6.64
CA ASP A 259 5.92 24.43 7.22
C ASP A 259 6.52 25.57 6.38
N THR A 260 5.74 26.10 5.48
CA THR A 260 6.17 27.22 4.62
C THR A 260 5.80 28.58 5.21
N GLY A 261 5.15 28.63 6.38
CA GLY A 261 4.58 29.87 6.92
C GLY A 261 3.45 30.47 6.07
N GLY A 262 3.15 29.82 4.93
CA GLY A 262 2.15 30.27 3.96
C GLY A 262 0.74 29.67 4.16
N LEU A 263 0.51 29.01 5.28
CA LEU A 263 -0.82 28.61 5.71
C LEU A 263 -1.42 29.82 6.45
N GLY A 264 -2.25 30.59 5.77
CA GLY A 264 -3.02 31.65 6.40
C GLY A 264 -3.93 31.13 7.52
N ALA A 265 -4.83 31.94 8.05
CA ALA A 265 -5.79 31.53 9.07
C ALA A 265 -6.70 30.43 8.51
N LEU A 266 -6.23 29.19 8.49
CA LEU A 266 -7.02 28.01 8.12
C LEU A 266 -7.84 27.56 9.31
N THR A 267 -9.08 27.20 9.06
CA THR A 267 -9.89 26.48 10.03
C THR A 267 -9.31 25.08 10.20
N VAL A 268 -8.44 24.95 11.20
CA VAL A 268 -7.96 23.70 11.82
C VAL A 268 -7.56 22.58 10.86
N ASN A 269 -6.26 22.41 10.63
CA ASN A 269 -5.56 21.17 10.20
C ASN A 269 -6.08 20.46 8.92
N ARG A 270 -6.90 21.12 8.10
CA ARG A 270 -7.45 20.54 6.88
C ARG A 270 -6.43 20.50 5.75
N LEU A 271 -5.74 21.61 5.51
CA LEU A 271 -4.81 21.74 4.39
C LEU A 271 -3.36 21.67 4.88
N SER A 272 -2.50 21.01 4.13
CA SER A 272 -1.09 20.92 4.43
C SER A 272 -0.27 21.00 3.14
N PHE A 273 0.86 21.74 3.18
CA PHE A 273 1.84 21.64 2.12
C PHE A 273 2.63 20.35 2.27
N ILE A 274 2.72 19.59 1.19
CA ILE A 274 3.42 18.31 1.12
C ILE A 274 4.47 18.36 0.02
N ALA A 275 5.67 17.91 0.36
CA ALA A 275 6.67 17.49 -0.61
C ALA A 275 6.74 15.96 -0.62
N TRP A 276 6.65 15.37 -1.77
CA TRP A 276 6.87 13.95 -1.97
C TRP A 276 8.34 13.72 -2.29
N MET A 277 9.01 12.96 -1.42
CA MET A 277 10.46 12.82 -1.42
C MET A 277 10.88 11.41 -1.74
N ASP A 278 11.72 11.25 -2.75
CA ASP A 278 12.49 10.03 -2.95
C ASP A 278 13.76 10.10 -2.09
N TYR A 279 13.93 9.10 -1.23
CA TYR A 279 15.09 8.93 -0.36
C TYR A 279 15.94 7.72 -0.75
N THR A 280 15.56 6.98 -1.79
CA THR A 280 16.25 5.76 -2.23
C THR A 280 17.28 6.01 -3.33
N SER A 281 17.28 7.22 -3.91
CA SER A 281 18.28 7.70 -4.87
C SER A 281 19.57 8.13 -4.15
N GLU A 282 20.64 8.38 -4.92
CA GLU A 282 21.95 8.84 -4.39
C GLU A 282 21.85 10.10 -3.52
N TYR A 283 20.87 10.96 -3.84
CA TYR A 283 20.55 12.18 -3.10
C TYR A 283 19.04 12.23 -2.86
N GLU A 284 18.62 12.87 -1.76
CA GLU A 284 17.20 13.19 -1.52
C GLU A 284 16.65 14.00 -2.69
N GLN A 285 15.60 13.51 -3.33
CA GLN A 285 14.94 14.16 -4.46
C GLN A 285 13.51 14.51 -4.11
N GLU A 286 13.15 15.77 -4.30
CA GLU A 286 11.74 16.15 -4.29
C GLU A 286 11.12 15.86 -5.66
N LYS A 287 10.16 14.96 -5.71
CA LYS A 287 9.47 14.55 -6.93
C LYS A 287 8.23 15.40 -7.21
N SER A 288 7.54 15.83 -6.16
CA SER A 288 6.32 16.63 -6.29
C SER A 288 6.13 17.53 -5.07
N PHE A 289 5.62 18.74 -5.29
CA PHE A 289 5.24 19.69 -4.26
C PHE A 289 3.80 20.13 -4.48
N GLY A 290 3.01 20.25 -3.40
CA GLY A 290 1.63 20.70 -3.52
C GLY A 290 0.88 20.77 -2.21
N VAL A 291 -0.43 20.73 -2.28
CA VAL A 291 -1.35 20.87 -1.15
C VAL A 291 -2.18 19.59 -0.99
N ALA A 292 -2.15 19.01 0.21
CA ALA A 292 -3.07 17.96 0.60
C ALA A 292 -4.29 18.54 1.31
N ASP A 293 -5.49 18.14 0.89
CA ASP A 293 -6.74 18.35 1.61
C ASP A 293 -7.02 17.07 2.44
N LEU A 294 -6.67 17.13 3.71
CA LEU A 294 -6.73 16.00 4.63
C LEU A 294 -8.15 15.67 5.10
N GLU A 295 -9.12 16.58 4.88
CA GLU A 295 -10.53 16.31 5.16
C GLU A 295 -11.15 15.46 4.05
N TYR A 296 -10.80 15.74 2.80
CA TYR A 296 -11.34 15.05 1.63
C TYR A 296 -10.42 13.95 1.12
N GLY A 297 -9.18 13.86 1.61
CA GLY A 297 -8.25 12.79 1.26
C GLY A 297 -7.72 12.86 -0.18
N TYR A 298 -7.23 14.04 -0.60
CA TYR A 298 -6.57 14.21 -1.89
C TYR A 298 -5.38 15.15 -1.81
N TYR A 299 -4.51 15.03 -2.77
CA TYR A 299 -3.36 15.89 -3.02
C TYR A 299 -3.49 16.57 -4.38
N LEU A 300 -3.08 17.82 -4.46
CA LEU A 300 -2.97 18.58 -5.69
C LEU A 300 -1.56 19.12 -5.84
N GLU A 301 -0.84 18.63 -6.84
CA GLU A 301 0.47 19.14 -7.22
C GLU A 301 0.37 20.60 -7.68
N LEU A 302 1.31 21.42 -7.21
CA LEU A 302 1.49 22.78 -7.64
C LEU A 302 2.77 22.92 -8.47
N PRO A 303 2.78 23.78 -9.48
CA PRO A 303 4.02 24.06 -10.22
C PRO A 303 5.14 24.59 -9.31
N ASP A 304 6.39 24.18 -9.54
CA ASP A 304 7.58 24.61 -8.78
C ASP A 304 7.71 26.12 -8.67
N ALA A 305 7.25 26.85 -9.69
CA ALA A 305 7.26 28.32 -9.70
C ALA A 305 6.41 28.95 -8.58
N LEU A 306 5.56 28.17 -7.92
CA LEU A 306 4.74 28.62 -6.80
C LEU A 306 5.32 28.23 -5.43
N LYS A 307 6.37 27.43 -5.40
CA LYS A 307 6.97 26.94 -4.16
C LYS A 307 7.61 28.09 -3.39
N GLY A 308 7.16 28.28 -2.14
CA GLY A 308 7.67 29.34 -1.25
C GLY A 308 7.05 30.72 -1.46
N ASP A 309 6.34 30.95 -2.60
CA ASP A 309 5.77 32.25 -2.98
C ASP A 309 4.24 32.30 -2.87
N VAL A 310 3.64 31.32 -2.23
CA VAL A 310 2.18 31.23 -2.10
C VAL A 310 1.74 31.00 -0.68
N MET A 311 0.53 31.44 -0.41
CA MET A 311 -0.26 31.05 0.76
C MET A 311 -1.52 30.30 0.35
N VAL A 312 -2.00 29.44 1.23
CA VAL A 312 -3.26 28.72 1.09
C VAL A 312 -4.23 29.18 2.17
N THR A 313 -5.46 29.46 1.80
CA THR A 313 -6.53 29.93 2.68
C THR A 313 -7.82 29.18 2.42
N ASP A 314 -8.75 29.22 3.37
CA ASP A 314 -10.13 28.82 3.08
C ASP A 314 -10.70 29.65 1.95
N GLY A 315 -11.55 29.06 1.15
CA GLY A 315 -12.22 29.74 0.04
C GLY A 315 -13.52 30.44 0.48
N ASP A 316 -14.07 31.25 -0.40
CA ASP A 316 -15.32 31.97 -0.17
C ASP A 316 -16.56 31.08 -0.20
N LEU A 317 -16.45 29.87 -0.74
CA LEU A 317 -17.52 28.88 -0.82
C LEU A 317 -17.30 27.75 0.18
N PRO A 318 -18.37 27.10 0.67
CA PRO A 318 -18.21 25.86 1.42
C PRO A 318 -17.35 24.86 0.65
N ASP A 319 -16.57 24.08 1.39
CA ASP A 319 -15.73 23.01 0.84
C ASP A 319 -14.74 23.47 -0.24
N SER A 320 -14.31 24.74 -0.14
CA SER A 320 -13.33 25.33 -1.04
C SER A 320 -12.13 25.90 -0.31
N TRP A 321 -11.01 26.01 -1.05
CA TRP A 321 -9.79 26.67 -0.62
C TRP A 321 -9.13 27.39 -1.79
N GLN A 322 -8.19 28.28 -1.49
CA GLN A 322 -7.56 29.16 -2.46
C GLN A 322 -6.06 29.18 -2.31
N VAL A 323 -5.36 29.24 -3.45
CA VAL A 323 -3.94 29.57 -3.53
C VAL A 323 -3.83 31.03 -3.92
N ARG A 324 -3.11 31.80 -3.10
CA ARG A 324 -2.86 33.22 -3.31
C ARG A 324 -1.37 33.51 -3.31
N SER A 325 -0.98 34.68 -3.80
CA SER A 325 0.37 35.21 -3.59
C SER A 325 0.70 35.28 -2.10
N ALA A 326 1.98 35.29 -1.74
CA ALA A 326 2.43 35.32 -0.35
C ALA A 326 1.93 36.54 0.46
N ASP A 327 1.67 37.67 -0.21
CA ASP A 327 1.03 38.86 0.38
C ASP A 327 -0.51 38.77 0.50
N GLY A 328 -1.10 37.69 -0.05
CA GLY A 328 -2.53 37.43 -0.05
C GLY A 328 -3.36 38.29 -1.04
N GLU A 329 -2.74 39.17 -1.80
CA GLU A 329 -3.47 40.13 -2.66
C GLU A 329 -3.96 39.47 -3.96
N THR A 330 -3.17 38.57 -4.55
CA THR A 330 -3.48 37.97 -5.85
C THR A 330 -4.00 36.54 -5.70
N LEU A 331 -5.20 36.30 -6.23
CA LEU A 331 -5.80 34.96 -6.29
C LEU A 331 -5.28 34.22 -7.52
N TYR A 332 -4.60 33.07 -7.32
CA TYR A 332 -4.09 32.22 -8.39
C TYR A 332 -5.04 31.08 -8.72
N LEU A 333 -5.57 30.39 -7.70
CA LEU A 333 -6.38 29.18 -7.88
C LEU A 333 -7.46 29.11 -6.81
N THR A 334 -8.66 28.68 -7.19
CA THR A 334 -9.69 28.23 -6.27
C THR A 334 -9.97 26.76 -6.52
N VAL A 335 -9.92 25.93 -5.50
CA VAL A 335 -10.29 24.52 -5.55
C VAL A 335 -11.52 24.31 -4.69
N ARG A 336 -12.44 23.43 -5.13
CA ARG A 336 -13.65 23.09 -4.37
C ARG A 336 -14.06 21.64 -4.57
N VAL A 337 -14.69 21.08 -3.56
CA VAL A 337 -15.37 19.79 -3.62
C VAL A 337 -16.87 20.03 -3.82
N THR A 338 -17.52 19.28 -4.71
CA THR A 338 -18.93 19.46 -5.04
C THR A 338 -19.65 18.12 -5.15
N ALA A 339 -20.97 18.16 -4.92
CA ALA A 339 -21.82 17.00 -5.17
C ALA A 339 -21.80 16.58 -6.66
N PRO A 340 -22.16 15.33 -6.99
CA PRO A 340 -22.30 14.87 -8.37
C PRO A 340 -23.25 15.78 -9.18
N GLY A 341 -22.89 16.08 -10.43
CA GLY A 341 -23.71 16.88 -11.34
C GLY A 341 -23.62 18.39 -11.13
N VAL A 342 -22.97 18.89 -10.09
CA VAL A 342 -22.76 20.31 -9.89
C VAL A 342 -21.60 20.79 -10.74
N GLU A 343 -21.85 21.77 -11.62
CA GLU A 343 -20.84 22.43 -12.43
C GLU A 343 -20.81 23.92 -12.12
N GLY A 344 -19.65 24.52 -12.09
CA GLY A 344 -19.45 25.93 -11.85
C GLY A 344 -18.96 26.65 -13.09
N ALA A 345 -19.47 27.85 -13.33
CA ALA A 345 -18.98 28.68 -14.41
C ALA A 345 -17.48 28.96 -14.26
N GLY A 346 -16.69 28.63 -15.28
CA GLY A 346 -15.23 28.81 -15.29
C GLY A 346 -14.44 27.81 -14.46
N TYR A 347 -15.08 26.78 -13.87
CA TYR A 347 -14.41 25.70 -13.22
C TYR A 347 -14.12 24.53 -14.21
N PHE A 348 -12.99 23.88 -14.04
CA PHE A 348 -12.65 22.63 -14.72
C PHE A 348 -12.49 21.51 -13.69
N ARG A 349 -12.64 20.26 -14.12
CA ARG A 349 -12.51 19.09 -13.26
C ARG A 349 -11.02 18.75 -13.04
N LEU A 350 -10.65 18.51 -11.79
CA LEU A 350 -9.37 17.90 -11.39
C LEU A 350 -9.50 16.37 -11.31
N GLY A 351 -10.48 15.89 -10.55
CA GLY A 351 -10.70 14.46 -10.32
C GLY A 351 -12.01 14.19 -9.58
N ASN A 352 -12.11 12.97 -9.02
CA ASN A 352 -13.22 12.58 -8.15
C ASN A 352 -12.70 11.97 -6.86
N ILE A 353 -13.46 12.11 -5.78
CA ILE A 353 -13.29 11.41 -4.51
C ILE A 353 -14.61 10.69 -4.25
N GLY A 354 -14.61 9.37 -4.47
CA GLY A 354 -15.87 8.62 -4.51
C GLY A 354 -16.86 9.20 -5.52
N ALA A 355 -18.05 9.59 -5.06
CA ALA A 355 -19.07 10.21 -5.89
C ALA A 355 -18.90 11.73 -6.08
N GLN A 356 -18.09 12.39 -5.25
CA GLN A 356 -17.89 13.84 -5.29
C GLN A 356 -16.89 14.23 -6.38
N LYS A 357 -17.06 15.45 -6.93
CA LYS A 357 -16.13 16.04 -7.91
C LYS A 357 -15.22 17.04 -7.23
N VAL A 358 -13.93 17.02 -7.55
CA VAL A 358 -13.00 18.10 -7.25
C VAL A 358 -12.81 18.95 -8.49
N GLN A 359 -13.02 20.25 -8.35
CA GLN A 359 -12.99 21.23 -9.43
C GLN A 359 -12.09 22.39 -9.06
N ALA A 360 -11.44 22.97 -10.07
CA ALA A 360 -10.61 24.15 -9.89
C ALA A 360 -10.97 25.27 -10.87
N ARG A 361 -10.68 26.51 -10.45
CA ARG A 361 -10.77 27.70 -11.29
C ARG A 361 -9.50 28.52 -11.13
N ILE A 362 -8.84 28.80 -12.22
CA ILE A 362 -7.69 29.71 -12.26
C ILE A 362 -8.20 31.13 -12.10
N GLY A 363 -7.65 31.87 -11.16
CA GLY A 363 -7.95 33.25 -10.86
C GLY A 363 -7.22 34.23 -11.77
N SER A 364 -6.37 35.08 -11.21
CA SER A 364 -5.49 35.94 -12.00
C SER A 364 -4.50 35.07 -12.77
N ALA A 365 -4.25 35.38 -14.02
CA ALA A 365 -3.40 34.58 -14.88
C ALA A 365 -1.96 34.49 -14.32
N HIS A 366 -1.64 33.43 -13.64
CA HIS A 366 -0.27 33.04 -13.38
C HIS A 366 0.21 32.19 -14.56
N ALA A 367 1.30 32.59 -15.19
CA ALA A 367 1.78 31.98 -16.45
C ALA A 367 2.08 30.48 -16.37
N SER A 368 2.31 29.97 -15.15
CA SER A 368 2.61 28.54 -14.88
C SER A 368 1.37 27.67 -14.68
N LEU A 369 0.16 28.24 -14.41
CA LEU A 369 -1.02 27.44 -14.13
C LEU A 369 -1.76 27.05 -15.42
N ARG A 370 -1.89 25.74 -15.63
CA ARG A 370 -2.63 25.17 -16.77
C ARG A 370 -3.61 24.10 -16.29
N PRO A 371 -4.88 24.11 -16.76
CA PRO A 371 -5.88 23.13 -16.34
C PRO A 371 -5.44 21.66 -16.50
N ALA A 372 -4.80 21.32 -17.61
CA ALA A 372 -4.36 19.96 -17.88
C ALA A 372 -3.24 19.49 -16.91
N GLN A 373 -2.32 20.37 -16.57
CA GLN A 373 -1.25 20.09 -15.62
C GLN A 373 -1.82 19.87 -14.21
N LEU A 374 -2.70 20.78 -13.75
CA LEU A 374 -3.35 20.66 -12.45
C LEU A 374 -4.21 19.39 -12.36
N ALA A 375 -4.91 19.02 -13.44
CA ALA A 375 -5.67 17.78 -13.46
C ALA A 375 -4.77 16.54 -13.48
N GLY A 376 -3.59 16.61 -14.10
CA GLY A 376 -2.59 15.54 -14.09
C GLY A 376 -1.92 15.34 -12.72
N GLY A 377 -1.78 16.43 -11.95
CA GLY A 377 -1.19 16.40 -10.59
C GLY A 377 -2.22 16.17 -9.46
N PHE A 378 -3.44 15.71 -9.78
CA PHE A 378 -4.46 15.36 -8.80
C PHE A 378 -4.36 13.89 -8.40
N VAL A 379 -4.16 13.62 -7.11
CA VAL A 379 -4.04 12.26 -6.56
C VAL A 379 -5.00 12.09 -5.39
N VAL A 380 -5.67 10.94 -5.29
CA VAL A 380 -6.45 10.54 -4.11
C VAL A 380 -5.49 9.85 -3.13
N LEU A 381 -5.51 10.30 -1.88
CA LEU A 381 -4.65 9.81 -0.79
C LEU A 381 -5.18 8.53 -0.15
#